data_46b9f0bc85f4dd0dbda7af7cc42d985e
#
_entry.id   46b9f0bc85f4dd0dbda7af7cc42d985e
#
_cell.length_a   1.000
_cell.length_b   1.000
_cell.length_c   1.000
_cell.angle_alpha   90.00
_cell.angle_beta   90.00
_cell.angle_gamma   90.00
#
_symmetry.space_group_name_H-M   'P 1'
#
loop_
_entity.id
_entity.type
_entity.pdbx_description
1 polymer ?
#
loop_
_entity_poly.entity_id
_entity_poly.type
_entity_poly.pdbx_seq_one_letter_code
_entity_poly.pdbx_strand_id
1 'polypeptide(L)'
;MNIVLVTATRKEIEPLLQYLTERIYLRKHQKVDIVTTGVGMMNTAYCLAKQFAQYRPTLAIQAGIAGTFHPIFAPGMVVSVKEDMIGDLGVMQNDQWLDLCDLGLAEPNTPPWKDKKLMNP
;
A
#
# COMPACT_ATOMS: atom_id res chain seq x y z
N MET A 1 -13.18 -2.02 -16.90
CA MET A 1 -12.34 -1.44 -15.85
C MET A 1 -11.33 -2.50 -15.43
N ASN A 2 -10.06 -2.15 -15.48
CA ASN A 2 -8.95 -3.06 -15.13
C ASN A 2 -8.47 -2.71 -13.72
N ILE A 3 -8.65 -3.64 -12.80
CA ILE A 3 -8.29 -3.46 -11.39
C ILE A 3 -7.06 -4.31 -11.10
N VAL A 4 -6.09 -3.74 -10.40
CA VAL A 4 -4.98 -4.50 -9.83
C VAL A 4 -5.14 -4.53 -8.31
N LEU A 5 -5.18 -5.73 -7.76
CA LEU A 5 -5.13 -5.97 -6.32
C LEU A 5 -3.69 -6.29 -5.94
N VAL A 6 -3.12 -5.45 -5.09
CA VAL A 6 -1.74 -5.52 -4.62
C VAL A 6 -1.72 -6.06 -3.19
N THR A 7 -0.85 -7.02 -2.93
CA THR A 7 -0.66 -7.61 -1.59
C THR A 7 0.79 -7.98 -1.36
N ALA A 8 1.26 -7.91 -0.13
CA ALA A 8 2.61 -8.38 0.20
C ALA A 8 2.71 -9.91 0.14
N THR A 9 1.71 -10.62 0.64
CA THR A 9 1.66 -12.08 0.61
C THR A 9 0.28 -12.59 0.21
N ARG A 10 0.25 -13.75 -0.44
CA ARG A 10 -1.02 -14.38 -0.82
C ARG A 10 -1.91 -14.72 0.39
N LYS A 11 -1.30 -15.07 1.51
CA LYS A 11 -2.03 -15.44 2.74
C LYS A 11 -2.88 -14.30 3.29
N GLU A 12 -2.44 -13.05 3.13
CA GLU A 12 -3.18 -11.88 3.62
C GLU A 12 -4.53 -11.70 2.94
N ILE A 13 -4.63 -12.09 1.68
CA ILE A 13 -5.84 -11.91 0.87
C ILE A 13 -6.54 -13.23 0.52
N GLU A 14 -6.13 -14.35 1.08
CA GLU A 14 -6.71 -15.67 0.77
C GLU A 14 -8.25 -15.71 0.88
N PRO A 15 -8.88 -15.15 1.93
CA PRO A 15 -10.35 -15.10 2.01
C PRO A 15 -10.96 -14.28 0.88
N LEU A 16 -10.31 -13.18 0.47
CA LEU A 16 -10.77 -12.37 -0.65
C LEU A 16 -10.64 -13.13 -1.98
N LEU A 17 -9.56 -13.89 -2.16
CA LEU A 17 -9.36 -14.71 -3.37
C LEU A 17 -10.45 -15.77 -3.51
N GLN A 18 -10.80 -16.45 -2.44
CA GLN A 18 -11.90 -17.41 -2.42
C GLN A 18 -13.22 -16.75 -2.80
N TYR A 19 -13.55 -15.62 -2.18
CA TYR A 19 -14.74 -14.84 -2.49
C TYR A 19 -14.79 -14.38 -3.95
N LEU A 20 -13.67 -13.89 -4.49
CA LEU A 20 -13.59 -13.45 -5.88
C LEU A 20 -13.74 -14.62 -6.86
N THR A 21 -13.16 -15.77 -6.56
CA THR A 21 -13.27 -16.97 -7.40
C THR A 21 -14.73 -17.43 -7.49
N GLU A 22 -15.47 -17.39 -6.40
CA GLU A 22 -16.89 -17.77 -6.36
C GLU A 22 -17.78 -16.78 -7.10
N ARG A 23 -17.41 -15.49 -7.17
CA ARG A 23 -18.23 -14.41 -7.73
C ARG A 23 -17.80 -13.87 -9.09
N ILE A 24 -16.61 -14.19 -9.57
CA ILE A 24 -16.11 -13.77 -10.90
C ILE A 24 -17.02 -14.26 -12.04
N TYR A 25 -17.74 -15.35 -11.83
CA TYR A 25 -18.78 -15.79 -12.78
C TYR A 25 -19.94 -14.81 -12.96
N LEU A 26 -20.09 -13.82 -12.07
CA LEU A 26 -21.25 -12.93 -12.06
C LEU A 26 -21.03 -11.58 -12.77
N ARG A 27 -19.80 -11.20 -13.12
CA ARG A 27 -19.52 -9.91 -13.77
C ARG A 27 -18.56 -10.04 -14.96
N LYS A 28 -19.14 -10.31 -16.12
CA LYS A 28 -18.43 -10.56 -17.40
C LYS A 28 -17.48 -9.44 -17.91
N HIS A 29 -17.40 -8.28 -17.24
CA HIS A 29 -16.69 -7.11 -17.78
C HIS A 29 -15.64 -6.50 -16.85
N GLN A 30 -15.30 -7.12 -15.73
CA GLN A 30 -14.26 -6.63 -14.83
C GLN A 30 -13.12 -7.64 -14.76
N LYS A 31 -11.92 -7.18 -15.14
CA LYS A 31 -10.69 -7.95 -14.96
C LYS A 31 -10.03 -7.49 -13.67
N VAL A 32 -9.78 -8.42 -12.76
CA VAL A 32 -9.00 -8.20 -11.53
C VAL A 32 -7.72 -9.00 -11.64
N ASP A 33 -6.60 -8.31 -11.74
CA ASP A 33 -5.27 -8.91 -11.70
C ASP A 33 -4.73 -8.82 -10.28
N ILE A 34 -4.03 -9.87 -9.83
CA ILE A 34 -3.46 -9.92 -8.48
C ILE A 34 -1.94 -9.87 -8.60
N VAL A 35 -1.34 -8.94 -7.87
CA VAL A 35 0.11 -8.76 -7.79
C VAL A 35 0.57 -9.02 -6.36
N THR A 36 1.31 -10.10 -6.16
CA THR A 36 1.99 -10.37 -4.89
C THR A 36 3.40 -9.81 -4.97
N THR A 37 3.67 -8.78 -4.19
CA THR A 37 4.92 -8.01 -4.26
C THR A 37 6.05 -8.57 -3.42
N GLY A 38 5.75 -9.38 -2.43
CA GLY A 38 6.64 -9.68 -1.32
C GLY A 38 6.55 -8.60 -0.24
N VAL A 39 7.16 -8.88 0.90
CA VAL A 39 7.15 -8.00 2.07
C VAL A 39 8.16 -6.85 1.89
N GLY A 40 7.76 -5.67 2.31
CA GLY A 40 8.61 -4.47 2.40
C GLY A 40 8.46 -3.51 1.22
N MET A 41 8.71 -2.23 1.49
CA MET A 41 8.52 -1.13 0.54
C MET A 41 9.36 -1.29 -0.73
N MET A 42 10.59 -1.76 -0.62
CA MET A 42 11.50 -1.94 -1.76
C MET A 42 10.94 -2.98 -2.76
N ASN A 43 10.49 -4.14 -2.25
CA ASN A 43 9.89 -5.18 -3.08
C ASN A 43 8.62 -4.68 -3.75
N THR A 44 7.77 -3.99 -2.98
CA THR A 44 6.53 -3.41 -3.49
C THR A 44 6.81 -2.39 -4.59
N ALA A 45 7.71 -1.44 -4.35
CA ALA A 45 8.08 -0.42 -5.33
C ALA A 45 8.63 -1.03 -6.63
N TYR A 46 9.56 -1.99 -6.52
CA TYR A 46 10.14 -2.68 -7.66
C TYR A 46 9.07 -3.44 -8.49
N CYS A 47 8.25 -4.25 -7.80
CA CYS A 47 7.22 -5.04 -8.47
C CYS A 47 6.19 -4.16 -9.16
N LEU A 48 5.72 -3.10 -8.49
CA LEU A 48 4.73 -2.18 -9.06
C LEU A 48 5.32 -1.33 -10.20
N ALA A 49 6.56 -0.85 -10.08
CA ALA A 49 7.23 -0.13 -11.16
C ALA A 49 7.33 -0.99 -12.42
N LYS A 50 7.76 -2.25 -12.27
CA LYS A 50 7.84 -3.22 -13.38
C LYS A 50 6.47 -3.51 -13.99
N GLN A 51 5.46 -3.75 -13.16
CA GLN A 51 4.11 -4.06 -13.61
C GLN A 51 3.47 -2.88 -14.35
N PHE A 52 3.56 -1.68 -13.79
CA PHE A 52 2.91 -0.49 -14.35
C PHE A 52 3.65 0.09 -15.55
N ALA A 53 4.94 -0.22 -15.72
CA ALA A 53 5.66 0.07 -16.97
C ALA A 53 5.12 -0.74 -18.15
N GLN A 54 4.65 -1.97 -17.91
CA GLN A 54 4.08 -2.84 -18.94
C GLN A 54 2.58 -2.61 -19.15
N TYR A 55 1.88 -2.33 -18.06
CA TYR A 55 0.43 -2.23 -18.06
C TYR A 55 -0.06 -1.30 -16.95
N ARG A 56 -0.80 -0.24 -17.33
CA ARG A 56 -1.40 0.70 -16.37
C ARG A 56 -2.83 0.28 -16.04
N PRO A 57 -3.13 -0.09 -14.79
CA PRO A 57 -4.49 -0.36 -14.38
C PRO A 57 -5.34 0.92 -14.32
N THR A 58 -6.66 0.76 -14.39
CA THR A 58 -7.61 1.84 -14.11
C THR A 58 -7.67 2.16 -12.61
N LEU A 59 -7.47 1.13 -11.78
CA LEU A 59 -7.48 1.23 -10.33
C LEU A 59 -6.49 0.22 -9.75
N ALA A 60 -5.66 0.65 -8.80
CA ALA A 60 -4.83 -0.21 -7.98
C ALA A 60 -5.33 -0.14 -6.52
N ILE A 61 -5.57 -1.29 -5.93
CA ILE A 61 -6.00 -1.43 -4.53
C ILE A 61 -4.94 -2.25 -3.81
N GLN A 62 -4.30 -1.67 -2.81
CA GLN A 62 -3.45 -2.44 -1.92
C GLN A 62 -4.28 -2.97 -0.75
N ALA A 63 -4.23 -4.28 -0.53
CA ALA A 63 -4.91 -4.94 0.56
C ALA A 63 -3.92 -5.84 1.31
N GLY A 64 -4.00 -5.83 2.62
CA GLY A 64 -3.12 -6.59 3.49
C GLY A 64 -3.57 -6.52 4.95
N ILE A 65 -2.72 -6.99 5.85
CA ILE A 65 -2.94 -6.91 7.29
C ILE A 65 -1.95 -5.93 7.91
N ALA A 66 -2.36 -5.27 8.98
CA ALA A 66 -1.52 -4.36 9.74
C ALA A 66 -1.77 -4.54 11.24
N GLY A 67 -0.73 -4.30 12.04
CA GLY A 67 -0.86 -4.15 13.47
C GLY A 67 -1.30 -2.74 13.84
N THR A 68 -1.82 -2.59 15.06
CA THR A 68 -2.17 -1.29 15.62
C THR A 68 -1.65 -1.15 17.04
N PHE A 69 -1.23 0.06 17.40
CA PHE A 69 -0.92 0.44 18.78
C PHE A 69 -2.09 1.16 19.44
N HIS A 70 -3.14 1.49 18.69
CA HIS A 70 -4.27 2.25 19.22
C HIS A 70 -5.45 1.32 19.55
N PRO A 71 -5.99 1.37 20.81
CA PRO A 71 -6.99 0.42 21.29
C PRO A 71 -8.35 0.52 20.60
N ILE A 72 -8.62 1.61 19.86
CA ILE A 72 -9.88 1.78 19.12
C ILE A 72 -10.04 0.77 17.97
N PHE A 73 -8.92 0.27 17.45
CA PHE A 73 -8.93 -0.68 16.35
C PHE A 73 -8.91 -2.12 16.90
N ALA A 74 -10.07 -2.74 16.93
CA ALA A 74 -10.19 -4.13 17.33
C ALA A 74 -9.63 -5.08 16.23
N PRO A 75 -9.10 -6.26 16.62
CA PRO A 75 -8.71 -7.28 15.65
C PRO A 75 -9.86 -7.63 14.69
N GLY A 76 -9.55 -7.71 13.39
CA GLY A 76 -10.53 -7.97 12.34
C GLY A 76 -11.26 -6.73 11.80
N MET A 77 -10.99 -5.55 12.34
CA MET A 77 -11.53 -4.31 11.77
C MET A 77 -10.91 -4.03 10.41
N VAL A 78 -11.73 -3.67 9.43
CA VAL A 78 -11.28 -3.23 8.11
C VAL A 78 -11.25 -1.71 8.07
N VAL A 79 -10.13 -1.15 7.64
CA VAL A 79 -9.93 0.29 7.54
C VAL A 79 -9.45 0.67 6.14
N SER A 80 -9.81 1.86 5.69
CA SER A 80 -9.21 2.49 4.51
C SER A 80 -8.17 3.49 4.97
N VAL A 81 -6.94 3.34 4.47
CA VAL A 81 -5.84 4.24 4.79
C VAL A 81 -6.08 5.58 4.11
N LYS A 82 -6.13 6.66 4.86
CA LYS A 82 -6.30 8.02 4.35
C LYS A 82 -4.97 8.66 3.97
N GLU A 83 -3.97 8.43 4.79
CA GLU A 83 -2.62 8.99 4.63
C GLU A 83 -1.58 8.01 5.19
N ASP A 84 -0.39 8.06 4.64
CA ASP A 84 0.74 7.22 5.07
C ASP A 84 2.03 8.03 5.06
N MET A 85 3.06 7.57 5.77
CA MET A 85 4.36 8.21 5.83
C MET A 85 5.48 7.15 5.95
N ILE A 86 6.68 7.53 5.54
CA ILE A 86 7.86 6.70 5.78
C ILE A 86 8.33 6.97 7.21
N GLY A 87 8.11 6.00 8.10
CA GLY A 87 8.41 6.15 9.51
C GLY A 87 9.78 5.62 9.94
N ASP A 88 10.46 4.88 9.08
CA ASP A 88 11.71 4.17 9.38
C ASP A 88 12.93 4.70 8.59
N LEU A 89 12.77 5.77 7.83
CA LEU A 89 13.84 6.38 7.04
C LEU A 89 14.25 7.71 7.65
N GLY A 90 15.33 7.70 8.42
CA GLY A 90 15.84 8.85 9.15
C GLY A 90 16.99 8.47 10.08
N VAL A 91 17.34 9.32 11.00
CA VAL A 91 18.37 9.11 12.00
C VAL A 91 17.91 9.49 13.40
N MET A 92 18.44 8.80 14.38
CA MET A 92 18.29 9.19 15.79
C MET A 92 19.45 10.09 16.19
N GLN A 93 19.16 11.33 16.60
CA GLN A 93 20.16 12.29 17.08
C GLN A 93 19.68 12.94 18.37
N ASN A 94 20.47 12.84 19.44
CA ASN A 94 20.12 13.40 20.76
C ASN A 94 18.73 12.97 21.26
N ASP A 95 18.42 11.68 21.15
CA ASP A 95 17.13 11.08 21.50
C ASP A 95 15.92 11.62 20.70
N GLN A 96 16.18 12.30 19.59
CA GLN A 96 15.16 12.77 18.66
C GLN A 96 15.28 12.04 17.32
N TRP A 97 14.14 11.60 16.80
CA TRP A 97 14.06 11.08 15.45
C TRP A 97 13.98 12.22 14.44
N LEU A 98 14.92 12.24 13.50
CA LEU A 98 14.95 13.20 12.39
C LEU A 98 14.69 12.45 11.08
N ASP A 99 13.63 12.79 10.38
CA ASP A 99 13.32 12.26 9.05
C ASP A 99 14.16 12.95 7.96
N LEU A 100 13.97 12.55 6.71
CA LEU A 100 14.72 13.13 5.59
C LEU A 100 14.45 14.63 5.39
N CYS A 101 13.26 15.10 5.72
CA CYS A 101 12.92 16.52 5.60
C CYS A 101 13.58 17.33 6.71
N ASP A 102 13.63 16.80 7.94
CA ASP A 102 14.30 17.44 9.07
C ASP A 102 15.81 17.53 8.82
N LEU A 103 16.37 16.60 8.06
CA LEU A 103 17.78 16.58 7.65
C LEU A 103 18.07 17.44 6.40
N GLY A 104 17.05 18.04 5.79
CA GLY A 104 17.20 18.80 4.55
C GLY A 104 17.53 17.95 3.31
N LEU A 105 17.28 16.65 3.38
CA LEU A 105 17.55 15.68 2.29
C LEU A 105 16.34 15.47 1.39
N ALA A 106 15.16 15.93 1.80
CA ALA A 106 13.91 15.84 1.04
C ALA A 106 13.03 17.06 1.31
N GLU A 107 12.21 17.40 0.32
CA GLU A 107 11.23 18.48 0.44
C GLU A 107 9.87 17.90 0.86
N PRO A 108 9.19 18.49 1.88
CA PRO A 108 7.97 17.91 2.45
C PRO A 108 6.76 17.92 1.51
N ASN A 109 6.80 18.77 0.47
CA ASN A 109 5.68 19.00 -0.45
C ASN A 109 6.02 18.72 -1.91
N THR A 110 7.13 18.03 -2.20
CA THR A 110 7.41 17.56 -3.56
C THR A 110 6.47 16.40 -3.91
N PRO A 111 5.65 16.50 -4.97
CA PRO A 111 4.77 15.41 -5.34
C PRO A 111 5.49 14.06 -5.45
N PRO A 112 4.92 12.97 -4.96
CA PRO A 112 3.53 12.82 -4.49
C PRO A 112 3.27 13.20 -3.02
N TRP A 113 4.23 13.82 -2.35
CA TRP A 113 4.19 14.17 -0.92
C TRP A 113 3.38 15.45 -0.66
N LYS A 114 2.65 15.45 0.46
CA LYS A 114 2.00 16.61 1.05
C LYS A 114 2.23 16.58 2.55
N ASP A 115 2.94 17.60 3.07
CA ASP A 115 3.32 17.70 4.48
C ASP A 115 3.98 16.41 5.00
N LYS A 116 4.98 15.90 4.26
CA LYS A 116 5.72 14.64 4.52
C LYS A 116 4.87 13.37 4.39
N LYS A 117 3.63 13.44 3.93
CA LYS A 117 2.70 12.30 3.85
C LYS A 117 2.31 11.99 2.41
N LEU A 118 2.05 10.72 2.17
CA LEU A 118 1.37 10.24 0.97
C LEU A 118 -0.14 10.23 1.24
N MET A 119 -0.90 10.90 0.40
CA MET A 119 -2.35 10.94 0.50
C MET A 119 -2.97 9.87 -0.38
N ASN A 120 -3.93 9.13 0.18
CA ASN A 120 -4.74 8.24 -0.63
C ASN A 120 -5.76 9.08 -1.43
N PRO A 121 -5.84 8.90 -2.76
CA PRO A 121 -6.72 9.69 -3.63
C PRO A 121 -8.22 9.45 -3.38
#